data_6b7892408da1650c879848c81be4a745
#
_entry.id   6b7892408da1650c879848c81be4a745
#
_cell.length_a   1.000
_cell.length_b   1.000
_cell.length_c   1.000
_cell.angle_alpha   90.00
_cell.angle_beta   90.00
_cell.angle_gamma   90.00
#
_symmetry.space_group_name_H-M   'P 1'
#
loop_
_entity.id
_entity.type
_entity.pdbx_description
1 polymer ?
#
loop_
_entity_poly.entity_id
_entity_poly.type
_entity_poly.pdbx_seq_one_letter_code
_entity_poly.pdbx_strand_id
1 'polypeptide(L)'
;MRVQSSGQFDVALSAGDAIGLFTPEGERLWVPGWDPVYPEGQPSEDSGTVFLTESGGVETTWVVIQINRPGATAAYARTTPGYHAGVVRVACVDTAAGHSTISVAYDLTLLGADPAELEAHAVGNFEDMMHEWSNAVAAYLGDPAA
;
A
#
# COMPACT_ATOMS: atom_id res chain seq x y z
N MET A 1 -20.23 -6.57 -2.28
CA MET A 1 -20.00 -5.46 -3.22
C MET A 1 -18.50 -5.35 -3.47
N ARG A 2 -18.14 -5.16 -4.70
CA ARG A 2 -16.73 -4.99 -5.10
C ARG A 2 -16.46 -3.50 -5.32
N VAL A 3 -15.38 -3.00 -4.75
CA VAL A 3 -14.96 -1.60 -4.86
C VAL A 3 -13.60 -1.56 -5.55
N GLN A 4 -13.52 -0.81 -6.64
CA GLN A 4 -12.27 -0.58 -7.36
C GLN A 4 -11.92 0.90 -7.26
N SER A 5 -10.75 1.20 -6.71
CA SER A 5 -10.26 2.57 -6.53
C SER A 5 -8.83 2.65 -7.03
N SER A 6 -8.48 3.78 -7.62
CA SER A 6 -7.12 4.02 -8.08
C SER A 6 -6.77 5.49 -7.98
N GLY A 7 -5.49 5.76 -7.80
CA GLY A 7 -4.97 7.11 -7.72
C GLY A 7 -3.47 7.12 -7.93
N GLN A 8 -2.90 8.31 -7.96
CA GLN A 8 -1.47 8.48 -8.16
C GLN A 8 -0.96 9.74 -7.49
N PHE A 9 0.34 9.76 -7.21
CA PHE A 9 1.04 10.91 -6.69
C PHE A 9 2.52 10.85 -7.09
N ASP A 10 3.18 12.00 -7.04
CA ASP A 10 4.59 12.11 -7.44
C ASP A 10 5.51 12.08 -6.21
N VAL A 11 6.69 11.50 -6.37
CA VAL A 11 7.71 11.46 -5.34
C VAL A 11 9.08 11.87 -5.88
N ALA A 12 9.93 12.41 -5.01
CA ALA A 12 11.29 12.81 -5.34
C ALA A 12 12.26 11.63 -5.19
N LEU A 13 11.98 10.54 -5.91
CA LEU A 13 12.79 9.34 -6.01
C LEU A 13 12.61 8.73 -7.40
N SER A 14 13.64 8.05 -7.89
CA SER A 14 13.49 7.21 -9.07
C SER A 14 12.51 6.08 -8.79
N ALA A 15 11.90 5.54 -9.83
CA ALA A 15 10.94 4.43 -9.68
C ALA A 15 11.58 3.23 -8.98
N GLY A 16 12.81 2.90 -9.30
CA GLY A 16 13.54 1.78 -8.68
C GLY A 16 13.76 1.96 -7.18
N ASP A 17 14.02 3.18 -6.73
CA ASP A 17 14.15 3.49 -5.31
C ASP A 17 12.78 3.63 -4.64
N ALA A 18 11.82 4.23 -5.34
CA ALA A 18 10.48 4.47 -4.81
C ALA A 18 9.75 3.17 -4.45
N ILE A 19 9.85 2.14 -5.29
CA ILE A 19 9.11 0.90 -5.03
C ILE A 19 9.48 0.27 -3.69
N GLY A 20 10.70 0.47 -3.22
CA GLY A 20 11.15 -0.01 -1.91
C GLY A 20 10.34 0.52 -0.75
N LEU A 21 9.74 1.71 -0.88
CA LEU A 21 8.89 2.30 0.15
C LEU A 21 7.51 1.65 0.24
N PHE A 22 7.11 0.88 -0.76
CA PHE A 22 5.80 0.22 -0.84
C PHE A 22 5.90 -1.29 -0.62
N THR A 23 7.01 -1.75 -0.06
CA THR A 23 7.19 -3.11 0.45
C THR A 23 6.77 -3.14 1.92
N PRO A 24 6.50 -4.34 2.50
CA PRO A 24 6.12 -4.41 3.91
C PRO A 24 7.13 -3.73 4.83
N GLU A 25 8.43 -3.95 4.62
CA GLU A 25 9.46 -3.32 5.45
C GLU A 25 9.65 -1.84 5.11
N GLY A 26 9.51 -1.47 3.84
CA GLY A 26 9.62 -0.08 3.42
C GLY A 26 8.53 0.81 4.02
N GLU A 27 7.33 0.31 4.18
CA GLU A 27 6.23 1.07 4.77
C GLU A 27 6.43 1.36 6.25
N ARG A 28 7.26 0.60 6.96
CA ARG A 28 7.66 0.92 8.34
C ARG A 28 8.27 2.32 8.46
N LEU A 29 8.86 2.81 7.38
CA LEU A 29 9.62 4.06 7.38
C LEU A 29 8.72 5.30 7.35
N TRP A 30 7.50 5.18 6.82
CA TRP A 30 6.66 6.35 6.58
C TRP A 30 5.18 6.17 6.96
N VAL A 31 4.69 4.94 7.17
CA VAL A 31 3.30 4.68 7.57
C VAL A 31 3.20 4.61 9.09
N PRO A 32 2.50 5.54 9.75
CA PRO A 32 2.35 5.50 11.21
C PRO A 32 1.64 4.22 11.67
N GLY A 33 2.20 3.57 12.70
CA GLY A 33 1.61 2.36 13.29
C GLY A 33 1.76 1.09 12.47
N TRP A 34 2.43 1.16 11.34
CA TRP A 34 2.67 -0.01 10.49
C TRP A 34 3.73 -0.90 11.09
N ASP A 35 3.34 -2.12 11.45
CA ASP A 35 4.24 -3.09 12.07
C ASP A 35 3.91 -4.51 11.60
N PRO A 36 4.34 -4.89 10.38
CA PRO A 36 4.08 -6.21 9.86
C PRO A 36 4.78 -7.30 10.66
N VAL A 37 4.05 -8.37 10.95
CA VAL A 37 4.53 -9.56 11.63
C VAL A 37 4.53 -10.72 10.63
N TYR A 38 5.65 -11.42 10.56
CA TYR A 38 5.82 -12.55 9.65
C TYR A 38 5.69 -13.86 10.43
N PRO A 39 4.63 -14.66 10.20
CA PRO A 39 4.47 -15.95 10.91
C PRO A 39 5.65 -16.91 10.73
N GLU A 40 6.34 -16.84 9.57
CA GLU A 40 7.54 -17.64 9.32
C GLU A 40 8.79 -17.10 10.02
N GLY A 41 8.69 -15.95 10.69
CA GLY A 41 9.71 -15.39 11.54
C GLY A 41 10.70 -14.44 10.88
N GLN A 42 10.70 -14.32 9.55
CA GLN A 42 11.63 -13.44 8.83
C GLN A 42 10.95 -12.66 7.72
N PRO A 43 11.31 -11.37 7.54
CA PRO A 43 10.87 -10.60 6.39
C PRO A 43 11.32 -11.25 5.08
N SER A 44 10.44 -11.18 4.07
CA SER A 44 10.73 -11.68 2.72
C SER A 44 9.92 -10.88 1.70
N GLU A 45 10.45 -10.76 0.49
CA GLU A 45 9.75 -10.19 -0.66
C GLU A 45 9.31 -11.25 -1.67
N ASP A 46 9.51 -12.52 -1.34
CA ASP A 46 9.16 -13.62 -2.24
C ASP A 46 7.63 -13.75 -2.37
N SER A 47 7.17 -14.11 -3.57
CA SER A 47 5.76 -14.44 -3.81
C SER A 47 5.31 -15.53 -2.84
N GLY A 48 4.14 -15.35 -2.23
CA GLY A 48 3.59 -16.26 -1.26
C GLY A 48 3.95 -15.92 0.20
N THR A 49 4.84 -14.95 0.44
CA THR A 49 5.14 -14.50 1.80
C THR A 49 3.89 -13.95 2.47
N VAL A 50 3.60 -14.43 3.67
CA VAL A 50 2.47 -13.98 4.48
C VAL A 50 2.98 -13.03 5.56
N PHE A 51 2.28 -11.92 5.75
CA PHE A 51 2.50 -11.04 6.89
C PHE A 51 1.17 -10.52 7.42
N LEU A 52 1.18 -10.12 8.68
CA LEU A 52 -0.02 -9.67 9.40
C LEU A 52 0.19 -8.24 9.87
N THR A 53 -0.85 -7.43 9.77
CA THR A 53 -0.87 -6.09 10.36
C THR A 53 -2.11 -5.94 11.22
N GLU A 54 -2.06 -5.01 12.18
CA GLU A 54 -3.19 -4.71 13.05
C GLU A 54 -3.42 -3.21 13.06
N SER A 55 -4.69 -2.81 13.02
CA SER A 55 -5.10 -1.41 13.15
C SER A 55 -6.40 -1.35 13.93
N GLY A 56 -6.39 -0.62 15.06
CA GLY A 56 -7.57 -0.48 15.89
C GLY A 56 -8.13 -1.80 16.42
N GLY A 57 -7.29 -2.79 16.68
CA GLY A 57 -7.69 -4.13 17.14
C GLY A 57 -8.17 -5.05 16.02
N VAL A 58 -8.09 -4.61 14.77
CA VAL A 58 -8.50 -5.41 13.60
C VAL A 58 -7.28 -5.88 12.84
N GLU A 59 -7.18 -7.20 12.67
CA GLU A 59 -6.05 -7.82 11.99
C GLU A 59 -6.33 -8.00 10.50
N THR A 60 -5.34 -7.70 9.68
CA THR A 60 -5.35 -7.96 8.23
C THR A 60 -4.24 -8.96 7.90
N THR A 61 -4.58 -9.99 7.15
CA THR A 61 -3.63 -10.94 6.57
C THR A 61 -3.28 -10.50 5.16
N TRP A 62 -1.99 -10.43 4.88
CA TRP A 62 -1.46 -10.07 3.57
C TRP A 62 -0.68 -11.23 2.99
N VAL A 63 -0.75 -11.37 1.68
CA VAL A 63 0.09 -12.31 0.93
C VAL A 63 0.78 -11.55 -0.19
N VAL A 64 2.08 -11.64 -0.27
CA VAL A 64 2.83 -11.06 -1.39
C VAL A 64 2.49 -11.86 -2.65
N ILE A 65 1.86 -11.20 -3.61
CA ILE A 65 1.64 -11.79 -4.95
C ILE A 65 2.95 -11.68 -5.72
N GLN A 66 3.50 -10.46 -5.78
CA GLN A 66 4.75 -10.19 -6.46
C GLN A 66 5.34 -8.88 -5.97
N ILE A 67 6.65 -8.85 -5.74
CA ILE A 67 7.44 -7.63 -5.62
C ILE A 67 8.52 -7.72 -6.69
N ASN A 68 8.40 -6.87 -7.69
CA ASN A 68 9.33 -6.82 -8.82
C ASN A 68 10.15 -5.53 -8.72
N ARG A 69 11.32 -5.63 -8.10
CA ARG A 69 12.20 -4.47 -7.90
C ARG A 69 12.69 -3.88 -9.23
N PRO A 70 13.18 -4.69 -10.20
CA PRO A 70 13.61 -4.15 -11.49
C PRO A 70 12.49 -3.47 -12.28
N GLY A 71 11.26 -3.99 -12.20
CA GLY A 71 10.10 -3.42 -12.88
C GLY A 71 9.37 -2.34 -12.09
N ALA A 72 9.79 -2.12 -10.84
CA ALA A 72 9.21 -1.14 -9.93
C ALA A 72 7.69 -1.33 -9.73
N THR A 73 7.26 -2.57 -9.51
CA THR A 73 5.87 -2.93 -9.24
C THR A 73 5.77 -3.84 -8.03
N ALA A 74 4.61 -3.80 -7.37
CA ALA A 74 4.28 -4.72 -6.28
C ALA A 74 2.78 -5.01 -6.29
N ALA A 75 2.42 -6.22 -5.86
CA ALA A 75 1.02 -6.62 -5.73
C ALA A 75 0.86 -7.49 -4.48
N TYR A 76 -0.23 -7.26 -3.77
CA TYR A 76 -0.54 -7.95 -2.52
C TYR A 76 -1.99 -8.39 -2.52
N ALA A 77 -2.26 -9.61 -2.05
CA ALA A 77 -3.59 -10.00 -1.62
C ALA A 77 -3.75 -9.60 -0.16
N ARG A 78 -4.92 -9.12 0.22
CA ARG A 78 -5.22 -8.79 1.61
C ARG A 78 -6.60 -9.30 2.01
N THR A 79 -6.72 -9.73 3.25
CA THR A 79 -7.99 -10.18 3.83
C THR A 79 -8.10 -9.65 5.25
N THR A 80 -9.17 -8.89 5.49
CA THR A 80 -9.57 -8.49 6.83
C THR A 80 -10.88 -9.22 7.12
N PRO A 81 -10.85 -10.32 7.89
CA PRO A 81 -12.02 -11.18 8.07
C PRO A 81 -13.24 -10.40 8.56
N GLY A 82 -14.39 -10.64 7.90
CA GLY A 82 -15.63 -9.94 8.20
C GLY A 82 -15.76 -8.56 7.58
N TYR A 83 -14.70 -8.04 6.97
CA TYR A 83 -14.71 -6.69 6.36
C TYR A 83 -14.50 -6.74 4.85
N HIS A 84 -13.34 -7.18 4.40
CA HIS A 84 -13.04 -7.22 2.96
C HIS A 84 -11.93 -8.20 2.64
N ALA A 85 -11.83 -8.55 1.34
CA ALA A 85 -10.72 -9.28 0.76
C ALA A 85 -10.47 -8.77 -0.66
N GLY A 86 -9.24 -8.78 -1.10
CA GLY A 86 -8.92 -8.37 -2.46
C GLY A 86 -7.45 -8.14 -2.71
N VAL A 87 -7.16 -7.28 -3.66
CA VAL A 87 -5.81 -7.07 -4.18
C VAL A 87 -5.45 -5.59 -4.16
N VAL A 88 -4.20 -5.31 -3.78
CA VAL A 88 -3.59 -3.99 -3.83
C VAL A 88 -2.41 -4.05 -4.80
N ARG A 89 -2.32 -3.08 -5.71
CA ARG A 89 -1.22 -2.98 -6.66
C ARG A 89 -0.57 -1.61 -6.59
N VAL A 90 0.75 -1.59 -6.71
CA VAL A 90 1.56 -0.38 -6.76
C VAL A 90 2.48 -0.46 -7.97
N ALA A 91 2.59 0.62 -8.72
CA ALA A 91 3.53 0.75 -9.82
C ALA A 91 4.20 2.13 -9.76
N CYS A 92 5.50 2.15 -10.00
CA CYS A 92 6.29 3.38 -10.02
C CYS A 92 6.86 3.58 -11.41
N VAL A 93 6.72 4.78 -11.97
CA VAL A 93 7.19 5.11 -13.31
C VAL A 93 8.01 6.40 -13.25
N ASP A 94 9.24 6.35 -13.75
CA ASP A 94 10.10 7.53 -13.83
C ASP A 94 9.47 8.63 -14.67
N THR A 95 9.49 9.86 -14.17
CA THR A 95 9.00 11.05 -14.88
C THR A 95 10.16 11.99 -15.24
N ALA A 96 11.16 12.08 -14.37
CA ALA A 96 12.38 12.84 -14.58
C ALA A 96 13.51 12.22 -13.75
N ALA A 97 14.72 12.70 -13.90
CA ALA A 97 15.86 12.22 -13.10
C ALA A 97 15.58 12.43 -11.60
N GLY A 98 15.56 11.32 -10.85
CA GLY A 98 15.27 11.37 -9.41
C GLY A 98 13.81 11.63 -9.05
N HIS A 99 12.87 11.48 -9.98
CA HIS A 99 11.44 11.66 -9.76
C HIS A 99 10.63 10.57 -10.43
N SER A 100 9.55 10.17 -9.79
CA SER A 100 8.62 9.18 -10.34
C SER A 100 7.18 9.43 -9.91
N THR A 101 6.25 8.83 -10.65
CA THR A 101 4.83 8.81 -10.30
C THR A 101 4.50 7.43 -9.73
N ILE A 102 3.83 7.43 -8.58
CA ILE A 102 3.35 6.23 -7.91
C ILE A 102 1.88 6.06 -8.23
N SER A 103 1.54 4.93 -8.82
CA SER A 103 0.14 4.56 -9.08
C SER A 103 -0.28 3.47 -8.11
N VAL A 104 -1.41 3.65 -7.46
CA VAL A 104 -1.95 2.70 -6.47
C VAL A 104 -3.34 2.30 -6.90
N ALA A 105 -3.64 1.01 -6.89
CA ALA A 105 -4.95 0.49 -7.21
C ALA A 105 -5.40 -0.51 -6.14
N TYR A 106 -6.61 -0.30 -5.63
CA TYR A 106 -7.29 -1.21 -4.71
C TYR A 106 -8.45 -1.87 -5.43
N ASP A 107 -8.57 -3.17 -5.30
CA ASP A 107 -9.67 -3.97 -5.82
C ASP A 107 -10.15 -4.88 -4.69
N LEU A 108 -11.15 -4.41 -3.94
CA LEU A 108 -11.62 -5.07 -2.73
C LEU A 108 -13.07 -5.52 -2.88
N THR A 109 -13.34 -6.74 -2.42
CA THR A 109 -14.71 -7.24 -2.24
C THR A 109 -15.07 -7.09 -0.76
N LEU A 110 -16.16 -6.39 -0.48
CA LEU A 110 -16.64 -6.18 0.88
C LEU A 110 -17.37 -7.42 1.36
N LEU A 111 -17.00 -7.91 2.54
CA LEU A 111 -17.53 -9.14 3.13
C LEU A 111 -18.54 -8.86 4.24
N GLY A 112 -18.54 -7.64 4.76
CA GLY A 112 -19.47 -7.19 5.78
C GLY A 112 -20.56 -6.29 5.21
N ALA A 113 -21.63 -6.09 5.96
CA ALA A 113 -22.72 -5.20 5.61
C ALA A 113 -22.67 -3.86 6.36
N ASP A 114 -21.53 -3.55 7.00
CA ASP A 114 -21.37 -2.32 7.78
C ASP A 114 -21.22 -1.12 6.83
N PRO A 115 -22.12 -0.12 6.89
CA PRO A 115 -22.00 1.08 6.07
C PRO A 115 -20.70 1.86 6.29
N ALA A 116 -20.15 1.83 7.49
CA ALA A 116 -18.86 2.50 7.79
C ALA A 116 -17.71 1.85 7.02
N GLU A 117 -17.74 0.54 6.84
CA GLU A 117 -16.74 -0.18 6.04
C GLU A 117 -16.85 0.20 4.57
N LEU A 118 -18.06 0.33 4.06
CA LEU A 118 -18.31 0.81 2.69
C LEU A 118 -17.72 2.19 2.48
N GLU A 119 -17.94 3.12 3.42
CA GLU A 119 -17.40 4.47 3.36
C GLU A 119 -15.88 4.51 3.43
N ALA A 120 -15.29 3.69 4.29
CA ALA A 120 -13.85 3.64 4.50
C ALA A 120 -13.08 3.26 3.22
N HIS A 121 -13.71 2.50 2.31
CA HIS A 121 -13.09 2.06 1.06
C HIS A 121 -13.71 2.69 -0.17
N ALA A 122 -14.60 3.68 0.01
CA ALA A 122 -15.20 4.42 -1.09
C ALA A 122 -14.18 5.32 -1.78
N VAL A 123 -14.47 5.64 -3.04
CA VAL A 123 -13.58 6.41 -3.91
C VAL A 123 -13.15 7.75 -3.30
N GLY A 124 -14.05 8.45 -2.59
CA GLY A 124 -13.73 9.74 -1.98
C GLY A 124 -12.67 9.65 -0.89
N ASN A 125 -12.72 8.60 -0.07
CA ASN A 125 -11.70 8.35 0.95
C ASN A 125 -10.38 7.90 0.35
N PHE A 126 -10.42 7.26 -0.80
CA PHE A 126 -9.21 6.85 -1.50
C PHE A 126 -8.38 8.05 -1.96
N GLU A 127 -9.01 9.10 -2.46
CA GLU A 127 -8.31 10.33 -2.85
C GLU A 127 -7.61 10.97 -1.64
N ASP A 128 -8.30 11.06 -0.51
CA ASP A 128 -7.72 11.57 0.73
C ASP A 128 -6.54 10.71 1.18
N MET A 129 -6.64 9.39 1.06
CA MET A 129 -5.55 8.47 1.38
C MET A 129 -4.33 8.72 0.50
N MET A 130 -4.53 8.99 -0.79
CA MET A 130 -3.42 9.32 -1.70
C MET A 130 -2.73 10.62 -1.28
N HIS A 131 -3.47 11.63 -0.85
CA HIS A 131 -2.90 12.86 -0.31
C HIS A 131 -2.10 12.60 0.97
N GLU A 132 -2.63 11.81 1.88
CA GLU A 132 -1.94 11.44 3.11
C GLU A 132 -0.63 10.69 2.82
N TRP A 133 -0.66 9.75 1.88
CA TRP A 133 0.52 8.99 1.49
C TRP A 133 1.57 9.90 0.85
N SER A 134 1.14 10.78 -0.05
CA SER A 134 2.04 11.75 -0.69
C SER A 134 2.75 12.61 0.37
N ASN A 135 2.00 13.14 1.33
CA ASN A 135 2.54 13.97 2.39
C ASN A 135 3.49 13.19 3.31
N ALA A 136 3.12 11.95 3.66
CA ALA A 136 3.92 11.12 4.55
C ALA A 136 5.25 10.70 3.91
N VAL A 137 5.22 10.33 2.63
CA VAL A 137 6.45 10.00 1.89
C VAL A 137 7.34 11.23 1.74
N ALA A 138 6.78 12.38 1.39
CA ALA A 138 7.54 13.62 1.26
C ALA A 138 8.17 14.02 2.59
N ALA A 139 7.45 13.89 3.69
CA ALA A 139 7.98 14.17 5.03
C ALA A 139 9.14 13.23 5.39
N TYR A 140 8.99 11.94 5.08
CA TYR A 140 10.05 10.96 5.30
C TYR A 140 11.32 11.30 4.49
N LEU A 141 11.14 11.73 3.25
CA LEU A 141 12.27 12.11 2.38
C LEU A 141 12.88 13.47 2.75
N GLY A 142 12.25 14.23 3.64
CA GLY A 142 12.67 15.59 3.98
C GLY A 142 12.39 16.58 2.85
N ASP A 143 11.38 16.30 2.01
CA ASP A 143 11.01 17.16 0.88
C ASP A 143 10.23 18.38 1.38
N PRO A 144 10.77 19.61 1.20
CA PRO A 144 10.09 20.82 1.66
C PRO A 144 8.84 21.16 0.85
N ALA A 145 8.58 20.46 -0.25
CA ALA A 145 7.39 20.64 -1.06
C ALA A 145 6.20 19.79 -0.57
N ALA A 146 6.38 19.09 0.54
CA ALA A 146 5.34 18.26 1.15
C ALA A 146 4.10 19.07 1.57
#